data_062974e1e1892314420bc79ce3913e75
#
_entry.id   062974e1e1892314420bc79ce3913e75
#
_cell.length_a   1.000
_cell.length_b   1.000
_cell.length_c   1.000
_cell.angle_alpha   90.00
_cell.angle_beta   90.00
_cell.angle_gamma   90.00
#
_symmetry.space_group_name_H-M   'P 1'
#
loop_
_entity.id
_entity.type
_entity.pdbx_description
1 polymer ?
#
loop_
_entity_poly.entity_id
_entity_poly.type
_entity_poly.pdbx_seq_one_letter_code
_entity_poly.pdbx_strand_id
1 'polypeptide(L)'
;MSPAQQPCVLVVEDESAQREVLQYNLEAEGFRVAMAVNGDEALLMVKEEKPDLIVLDWMLPNVSGIEICRRVKANPETRSIPIIMLSARSEEADRVRGLETGADDYVVKPYSVVELMARLRTQLRRTRPATMGERLTFDDIVLDAAEHRVFRDGQPLKLGPTEFRLLSTLME
;
A
#
# COMPACT_ATOMS: atom_id res chain seq x y z
N MET A 1 -11.52 13.97 -7.78
CA MET A 1 -10.59 12.99 -8.43
C MET A 1 -11.41 12.07 -9.33
N SER A 2 -11.01 11.89 -10.56
CA SER A 2 -11.71 10.97 -11.45
C SER A 2 -11.42 9.52 -11.06
N PRO A 3 -12.35 8.57 -11.35
CA PRO A 3 -12.14 7.17 -11.04
C PRO A 3 -10.84 6.59 -11.62
N ALA A 4 -10.43 7.08 -12.79
CA ALA A 4 -9.20 6.63 -13.44
C ALA A 4 -7.93 7.04 -12.68
N GLN A 5 -8.03 8.02 -11.78
CA GLN A 5 -6.89 8.51 -10.99
C GLN A 5 -6.86 7.94 -9.59
N GLN A 6 -7.90 7.22 -9.17
CA GLN A 6 -7.95 6.60 -7.86
C GLN A 6 -7.06 5.38 -7.80
N PRO A 7 -6.20 5.26 -6.78
CA PRO A 7 -5.44 4.02 -6.59
C PRO A 7 -6.39 2.84 -6.36
N CYS A 8 -6.05 1.70 -6.94
CA CYS A 8 -6.82 0.47 -6.79
C CYS A 8 -6.17 -0.42 -5.73
N VAL A 9 -6.95 -0.81 -4.74
CA VAL A 9 -6.53 -1.75 -3.70
C VAL A 9 -7.28 -3.05 -3.89
N LEU A 10 -6.55 -4.15 -4.05
CA LEU A 10 -7.13 -5.49 -4.09
C LEU A 10 -7.15 -6.04 -2.68
N VAL A 11 -8.34 -6.40 -2.19
CA VAL A 11 -8.54 -7.03 -0.89
C VAL A 11 -8.79 -8.52 -1.11
N VAL A 12 -7.93 -9.36 -0.54
CA VAL A 12 -8.05 -10.82 -0.64
C VAL A 12 -8.38 -11.35 0.76
N GLU A 13 -9.65 -11.69 0.96
CA GLU A 13 -10.19 -12.11 2.24
C GLU A 13 -11.42 -12.99 1.99
N ASP A 14 -11.45 -14.17 2.60
CA ASP A 14 -12.57 -15.10 2.41
C ASP A 14 -13.78 -14.80 3.31
N GLU A 15 -13.58 -14.06 4.40
CA GLU A 15 -14.66 -13.72 5.32
C GLU A 15 -15.39 -12.46 4.87
N SER A 16 -16.70 -12.59 4.54
CA SER A 16 -17.47 -11.49 3.97
C SER A 16 -17.55 -10.26 4.89
N ALA A 17 -17.71 -10.47 6.18
CA ALA A 17 -17.81 -9.35 7.13
C ALA A 17 -16.52 -8.51 7.13
N GLN A 18 -15.37 -9.16 7.10
CA GLN A 18 -14.10 -8.45 7.06
C GLN A 18 -13.88 -7.75 5.72
N ARG A 19 -14.29 -8.39 4.62
CA ARG A 19 -14.22 -7.74 3.29
C ARG A 19 -15.03 -6.45 3.26
N GLU A 20 -16.24 -6.49 3.80
CA GLU A 20 -17.15 -5.33 3.82
C GLU A 20 -16.56 -4.17 4.63
N VAL A 21 -15.98 -4.47 5.79
CA VAL A 21 -15.35 -3.47 6.63
C VAL A 21 -14.17 -2.81 5.90
N LEU A 22 -13.32 -3.62 5.30
CA LEU A 22 -12.17 -3.11 4.55
C LEU A 22 -12.62 -2.29 3.34
N GLN A 23 -13.60 -2.78 2.61
CA GLN A 23 -14.14 -2.07 1.45
C GLN A 23 -14.67 -0.70 1.84
N TYR A 24 -15.51 -0.66 2.88
CA TYR A 24 -16.10 0.59 3.36
C TYR A 24 -15.02 1.62 3.71
N ASN A 25 -14.04 1.21 4.50
CA ASN A 25 -12.98 2.11 4.95
C ASN A 25 -12.07 2.57 3.81
N LEU A 26 -11.74 1.67 2.90
CA LEU A 26 -10.90 2.00 1.74
C LEU A 26 -11.59 2.97 0.79
N GLU A 27 -12.88 2.72 0.51
CA GLU A 27 -13.65 3.62 -0.35
C GLU A 27 -13.81 5.00 0.29
N ALA A 28 -13.99 5.04 1.62
CA ALA A 28 -14.08 6.30 2.35
C ALA A 28 -12.78 7.11 2.27
N GLU A 29 -11.64 6.44 2.13
CA GLU A 29 -10.33 7.08 1.95
C GLU A 29 -10.07 7.47 0.50
N GLY A 30 -10.96 7.16 -0.42
CA GLY A 30 -10.84 7.53 -1.82
C GLY A 30 -10.20 6.48 -2.72
N PHE A 31 -10.06 5.24 -2.23
CA PHE A 31 -9.50 4.15 -3.03
C PHE A 31 -10.58 3.44 -3.83
N ARG A 32 -10.21 2.97 -5.01
CA ARG A 32 -11.02 2.01 -5.76
C ARG A 32 -10.69 0.61 -5.22
N VAL A 33 -11.69 -0.19 -4.93
CA VAL A 33 -11.49 -1.49 -4.29
C VAL A 33 -11.91 -2.62 -5.23
N ALA A 34 -10.99 -3.56 -5.44
CA ALA A 34 -11.27 -4.85 -6.04
C ALA A 34 -11.20 -5.90 -4.94
N MET A 35 -12.00 -6.95 -5.04
CA MET A 35 -12.04 -7.98 -3.99
C MET A 35 -11.93 -9.38 -4.57
N ALA A 36 -11.26 -10.24 -3.83
CA ALA A 36 -11.13 -11.65 -4.14
C ALA A 36 -11.38 -12.47 -2.87
N VAL A 37 -12.03 -13.62 -3.02
CA VAL A 37 -12.41 -14.47 -1.88
C VAL A 37 -11.48 -15.66 -1.68
N ASN A 38 -10.61 -15.93 -2.64
CA ASN A 38 -9.63 -17.02 -2.57
C ASN A 38 -8.41 -16.70 -3.42
N GLY A 39 -7.42 -17.59 -3.37
CA GLY A 39 -6.15 -17.35 -4.07
C GLY A 39 -6.27 -17.35 -5.58
N ASP A 40 -7.07 -18.24 -6.15
CA ASP A 40 -7.23 -18.31 -7.61
C ASP A 40 -7.86 -17.02 -8.15
N GLU A 41 -8.91 -16.56 -7.48
CA GLU A 41 -9.57 -15.30 -7.82
C GLU A 41 -8.62 -14.12 -7.66
N ALA A 42 -7.81 -14.15 -6.58
CA ALA A 42 -6.82 -13.09 -6.34
C ALA A 42 -5.81 -12.98 -7.48
N LEU A 43 -5.26 -14.10 -7.92
CA LEU A 43 -4.28 -14.10 -9.01
C LEU A 43 -4.88 -13.60 -10.32
N LEU A 44 -6.14 -13.96 -10.57
CA LEU A 44 -6.87 -13.45 -11.74
C LEU A 44 -7.08 -11.94 -11.63
N MET A 45 -7.50 -11.45 -10.47
CA MET A 45 -7.75 -10.03 -10.24
C MET A 45 -6.48 -9.20 -10.34
N VAL A 46 -5.34 -9.73 -9.88
CA VAL A 46 -4.05 -9.05 -10.04
C VAL A 46 -3.76 -8.79 -11.52
N LYS A 47 -4.06 -9.78 -12.36
CA LYS A 47 -3.81 -9.68 -13.79
C LYS A 47 -4.79 -8.73 -14.48
N GLU A 48 -6.07 -8.81 -14.14
CA GLU A 48 -7.13 -8.03 -14.80
C GLU A 48 -7.21 -6.59 -14.31
N GLU A 49 -7.18 -6.39 -12.99
CA GLU A 49 -7.39 -5.08 -12.38
C GLU A 49 -6.11 -4.28 -12.21
N LYS A 50 -4.95 -4.94 -12.26
CA LYS A 50 -3.66 -4.32 -12.07
C LYS A 50 -3.63 -3.40 -10.85
N PRO A 51 -3.88 -3.96 -9.65
CA PRO A 51 -3.98 -3.14 -8.45
C PRO A 51 -2.68 -2.42 -8.12
N ASP A 52 -2.81 -1.34 -7.39
CA ASP A 52 -1.67 -0.56 -6.92
C ASP A 52 -1.14 -1.07 -5.59
N LEU A 53 -1.95 -1.85 -4.87
CA LEU A 53 -1.59 -2.45 -3.61
C LEU A 53 -2.50 -3.65 -3.36
N ILE A 54 -1.98 -4.66 -2.66
CA ILE A 54 -2.74 -5.85 -2.28
C ILE A 54 -2.76 -5.96 -0.76
N VAL A 55 -3.97 -6.07 -0.19
CA VAL A 55 -4.17 -6.44 1.21
C VAL A 55 -4.55 -7.91 1.21
N LEU A 56 -3.74 -8.75 1.83
CA LEU A 56 -3.77 -10.18 1.63
C LEU A 56 -3.84 -10.92 2.96
N ASP A 57 -4.92 -11.68 3.18
CA ASP A 57 -5.02 -12.55 4.35
C ASP A 57 -4.10 -13.75 4.17
N TRP A 58 -3.37 -14.10 5.24
CA TRP A 58 -2.52 -15.29 5.24
C TRP A 58 -3.35 -16.57 5.11
N MET A 59 -4.44 -16.66 5.88
CA MET A 59 -5.27 -17.86 5.96
C MET A 59 -6.41 -17.81 4.95
N LEU A 60 -6.15 -18.33 3.76
CA LEU A 60 -7.12 -18.40 2.68
C LEU A 60 -7.38 -19.85 2.29
N PRO A 61 -8.59 -20.17 1.78
CA PRO A 61 -8.85 -21.50 1.26
C PRO A 61 -8.06 -21.75 -0.03
N ASN A 62 -7.68 -23.01 -0.25
CA ASN A 62 -6.98 -23.52 -1.43
C ASN A 62 -5.54 -23.05 -1.55
N VAL A 63 -5.31 -21.78 -1.85
CA VAL A 63 -3.96 -21.21 -1.99
C VAL A 63 -3.71 -20.25 -0.84
N SER A 64 -2.68 -20.48 -0.04
CA SER A 64 -2.36 -19.61 1.11
C SER A 64 -1.91 -18.23 0.66
N GLY A 65 -2.05 -17.24 1.56
CA GLY A 65 -1.56 -15.90 1.30
C GLY A 65 -0.07 -15.86 1.03
N ILE A 66 0.70 -16.70 1.70
CA ILE A 66 2.15 -16.83 1.47
C ILE A 66 2.43 -17.24 0.02
N GLU A 67 1.69 -18.20 -0.51
CA GLU A 67 1.90 -18.65 -1.89
C GLU A 67 1.49 -17.60 -2.91
N ILE A 68 0.39 -16.89 -2.65
CA ILE A 68 -0.03 -15.77 -3.50
C ILE A 68 1.06 -14.71 -3.54
N CYS A 69 1.58 -14.34 -2.38
CA CYS A 69 2.66 -13.36 -2.25
C CYS A 69 3.88 -13.80 -3.06
N ARG A 70 4.28 -15.06 -2.92
CA ARG A 70 5.42 -15.62 -3.65
C ARG A 70 5.21 -15.50 -5.16
N ARG A 71 4.03 -15.87 -5.66
CA ARG A 71 3.72 -15.82 -7.09
C ARG A 71 3.72 -14.41 -7.64
N VAL A 72 3.12 -13.47 -6.91
CA VAL A 72 3.10 -12.05 -7.30
C VAL A 72 4.51 -11.48 -7.36
N LYS A 73 5.34 -11.79 -6.38
CA LYS A 73 6.72 -11.27 -6.31
C LYS A 73 7.67 -11.98 -7.30
N ALA A 74 7.33 -13.17 -7.73
CA ALA A 74 8.12 -13.89 -8.72
C ALA A 74 7.90 -13.40 -10.15
N ASN A 75 6.77 -12.74 -10.42
CA ASN A 75 6.43 -12.28 -11.77
C ASN A 75 6.96 -10.86 -11.98
N PRO A 76 7.81 -10.61 -12.98
CA PRO A 76 8.35 -9.28 -13.25
C PRO A 76 7.29 -8.20 -13.49
N GLU A 77 6.11 -8.57 -13.98
CA GLU A 77 5.03 -7.62 -14.25
C GLU A 77 4.29 -7.17 -12.97
N THR A 78 4.35 -7.98 -11.90
CA THR A 78 3.58 -7.72 -10.68
C THR A 78 4.43 -7.56 -9.43
N ARG A 79 5.71 -7.86 -9.48
CA ARG A 79 6.58 -7.84 -8.29
C ARG A 79 6.73 -6.48 -7.63
N SER A 80 6.44 -5.41 -8.34
CA SER A 80 6.51 -4.05 -7.78
C SER A 80 5.26 -3.67 -7.00
N ILE A 81 4.18 -4.45 -7.09
CA ILE A 81 2.96 -4.19 -6.35
C ILE A 81 3.21 -4.46 -4.86
N PRO A 82 3.05 -3.46 -3.97
CA PRO A 82 3.23 -3.69 -2.54
C PRO A 82 2.13 -4.59 -1.99
N ILE A 83 2.53 -5.47 -1.07
CA ILE A 83 1.62 -6.42 -0.41
C ILE A 83 1.69 -6.20 1.08
N ILE A 84 0.51 -5.97 1.70
CA ILE A 84 0.36 -5.95 3.14
C ILE A 84 -0.30 -7.26 3.55
N MET A 85 0.41 -8.08 4.32
CA MET A 85 -0.09 -9.35 4.81
C MET A 85 -0.87 -9.15 6.10
N LEU A 86 -2.08 -9.70 6.19
CA LEU A 86 -2.87 -9.69 7.42
C LEU A 86 -2.89 -11.10 8.00
N SER A 87 -2.63 -11.25 9.29
CA SER A 87 -2.61 -12.57 9.91
C SER A 87 -2.88 -12.51 11.40
N ALA A 88 -3.53 -13.55 11.92
CA ALA A 88 -3.63 -13.76 13.36
C ALA A 88 -2.32 -14.30 13.96
N ARG A 89 -1.35 -14.66 13.12
CA ARG A 89 -0.06 -15.19 13.53
C ARG A 89 0.86 -14.08 14.01
N SER A 90 1.00 -13.95 15.34
CA SER A 90 1.76 -12.87 15.97
C SER A 90 3.20 -13.23 16.32
N GLU A 91 3.58 -14.51 16.19
CA GLU A 91 4.92 -14.93 16.54
C GLU A 91 5.96 -14.35 15.58
N GLU A 92 7.11 -13.99 16.13
CA GLU A 92 8.18 -13.37 15.35
C GLU A 92 8.60 -14.23 14.15
N ALA A 93 8.70 -15.54 14.33
CA ALA A 93 9.06 -16.46 13.24
C ALA A 93 8.08 -16.38 12.06
N ASP A 94 6.78 -16.29 12.37
CA ASP A 94 5.75 -16.17 11.32
C ASP A 94 5.83 -14.83 10.61
N ARG A 95 6.09 -13.77 11.34
CA ARG A 95 6.22 -12.42 10.76
C ARG A 95 7.44 -12.34 9.82
N VAL A 96 8.55 -12.91 10.26
CA VAL A 96 9.77 -12.97 9.45
C VAL A 96 9.51 -13.77 8.17
N ARG A 97 8.82 -14.90 8.29
CA ARG A 97 8.47 -15.72 7.13
C ARG A 97 7.60 -14.97 6.13
N GLY A 98 6.60 -14.22 6.63
CA GLY A 98 5.75 -13.40 5.77
C GLY A 98 6.54 -12.36 4.99
N LEU A 99 7.43 -11.65 5.68
CA LEU A 99 8.25 -10.62 5.06
C LEU A 99 9.29 -11.22 4.10
N GLU A 100 9.87 -12.37 4.44
CA GLU A 100 10.84 -13.04 3.59
C GLU A 100 10.26 -13.54 2.27
N THR A 101 8.96 -13.84 2.22
CA THR A 101 8.31 -14.22 0.97
C THR A 101 8.04 -13.04 0.04
N GLY A 102 8.34 -11.82 0.50
CA GLY A 102 8.25 -10.63 -0.29
C GLY A 102 7.14 -9.66 0.11
N ALA A 103 6.39 -9.93 1.19
CA ALA A 103 5.42 -8.98 1.70
C ALA A 103 6.14 -7.71 2.13
N ASP A 104 5.56 -6.57 1.81
CA ASP A 104 6.16 -5.27 2.12
C ASP A 104 5.82 -4.82 3.54
N ASP A 105 4.74 -5.35 4.11
CA ASP A 105 4.37 -5.10 5.49
C ASP A 105 3.58 -6.29 6.03
N TYR A 106 3.48 -6.39 7.35
CA TYR A 106 2.80 -7.47 8.03
C TYR A 106 2.00 -6.91 9.20
N VAL A 107 0.69 -7.12 9.19
CA VAL A 107 -0.21 -6.59 10.22
C VAL A 107 -0.90 -7.73 10.93
N VAL A 108 -0.83 -7.73 12.26
CA VAL A 108 -1.39 -8.79 13.10
C VAL A 108 -2.84 -8.47 13.45
N LYS A 109 -3.72 -9.45 13.31
CA LYS A 109 -5.12 -9.34 13.73
C LYS A 109 -5.25 -9.57 15.24
N PRO A 110 -6.13 -8.87 15.95
CA PRO A 110 -6.95 -7.75 15.47
C PRO A 110 -6.12 -6.50 15.27
N TYR A 111 -6.42 -5.74 14.22
CA TYR A 111 -5.69 -4.53 13.89
C TYR A 111 -6.59 -3.30 13.99
N SER A 112 -5.97 -2.14 14.17
CA SER A 112 -6.66 -0.86 14.06
C SER A 112 -6.83 -0.51 12.59
N VAL A 113 -8.06 -0.13 12.19
CA VAL A 113 -8.31 0.31 10.82
C VAL A 113 -7.50 1.57 10.51
N VAL A 114 -7.37 2.48 11.47
CA VAL A 114 -6.57 3.70 11.32
C VAL A 114 -5.11 3.35 11.03
N GLU A 115 -4.55 2.39 11.77
CA GLU A 115 -3.18 1.92 11.55
C GLU A 115 -3.02 1.28 10.18
N LEU A 116 -3.97 0.42 9.80
CA LEU A 116 -3.92 -0.23 8.49
C LEU A 116 -3.96 0.79 7.36
N MET A 117 -4.85 1.79 7.45
CA MET A 117 -4.93 2.84 6.44
C MET A 117 -3.63 3.63 6.34
N ALA A 118 -2.99 3.91 7.48
CA ALA A 118 -1.70 4.61 7.50
C ALA A 118 -0.60 3.79 6.81
N ARG A 119 -0.58 2.47 7.04
CA ARG A 119 0.39 1.58 6.39
C ARG A 119 0.15 1.48 4.89
N LEU A 120 -1.12 1.43 4.48
CA LEU A 120 -1.51 1.45 3.07
C LEU A 120 -0.98 2.71 2.38
N ARG A 121 -1.23 3.87 2.96
CA ARG A 121 -0.77 5.14 2.39
C ARG A 121 0.75 5.20 2.29
N THR A 122 1.45 4.67 3.29
CA THR A 122 2.91 4.61 3.29
C THR A 122 3.43 3.77 2.12
N GLN A 123 2.86 2.60 1.90
CA GLN A 123 3.28 1.72 0.82
C GLN A 123 2.97 2.32 -0.55
N LEU A 124 1.82 2.95 -0.70
CA LEU A 124 1.44 3.59 -1.96
C LEU A 124 2.34 4.77 -2.30
N ARG A 125 2.76 5.55 -1.31
CA ARG A 125 3.70 6.66 -1.53
C ARG A 125 5.04 6.18 -2.04
N ARG A 126 5.48 5.00 -1.62
CA ARG A 126 6.76 4.43 -2.08
C ARG A 126 6.74 4.01 -3.54
N THR A 127 5.58 3.60 -4.04
CA THR A 127 5.44 3.03 -5.39
C THR A 127 4.72 3.96 -6.37
N ARG A 128 3.89 4.87 -5.86
CA ARG A 128 3.11 5.80 -6.69
C ARG A 128 3.11 7.21 -6.09
N PRO A 129 4.28 7.83 -5.98
CA PRO A 129 4.38 9.15 -5.34
C PRO A 129 3.45 10.20 -5.95
N ALA A 130 3.35 10.26 -7.27
CA ALA A 130 2.54 11.25 -7.97
C ALA A 130 1.03 11.11 -7.69
N THR A 131 0.59 9.97 -7.17
CA THR A 131 -0.82 9.70 -6.85
C THR A 131 -1.19 10.18 -5.46
N MET A 132 -0.23 10.22 -4.56
CA MET A 132 -0.47 10.49 -3.14
C MET A 132 -0.19 11.93 -2.71
N GLY A 133 -0.13 12.84 -3.68
CA GLY A 133 0.06 14.27 -3.38
C GLY A 133 1.38 14.58 -2.72
N GLU A 134 2.44 14.01 -3.23
CA GLU A 134 3.79 14.15 -2.67
C GLU A 134 4.36 15.54 -2.85
N ARG A 135 3.69 16.37 -3.62
CA ARG A 135 4.06 17.77 -3.74
C ARG A 135 3.33 18.58 -2.69
N LEU A 136 4.07 19.01 -1.69
CA LEU A 136 3.57 19.89 -0.64
C LEU A 136 3.98 21.31 -0.99
N THR A 137 3.02 22.26 -0.86
CA THR A 137 3.29 23.65 -1.18
C THR A 137 2.99 24.51 0.03
N PHE A 138 3.93 25.37 0.39
CA PHE A 138 3.77 26.34 1.46
C PHE A 138 4.39 27.66 0.99
N ASP A 139 3.57 28.70 0.84
CA ASP A 139 3.98 29.96 0.27
C ASP A 139 4.55 29.76 -1.16
N ASP A 140 5.82 30.14 -1.36
CA ASP A 140 6.52 29.95 -2.62
C ASP A 140 7.44 28.73 -2.62
N ILE A 141 7.34 27.89 -1.57
CA ILE A 141 8.14 26.68 -1.44
C ILE A 141 7.33 25.48 -1.87
N VAL A 142 7.89 24.69 -2.78
CA VAL A 142 7.30 23.43 -3.24
C VAL A 142 8.26 22.31 -2.84
N LEU A 143 7.75 21.30 -2.14
CA LEU A 143 8.52 20.17 -1.70
C LEU A 143 8.04 18.93 -2.45
N ASP A 144 8.97 18.26 -3.14
CA ASP A 144 8.71 17.01 -3.83
C ASP A 144 9.32 15.87 -3.02
N ALA A 145 8.49 15.18 -2.25
CA ALA A 145 8.95 14.12 -1.36
C ALA A 145 9.48 12.90 -2.11
N ALA A 146 8.95 12.62 -3.30
CA ALA A 146 9.40 11.48 -4.09
C ALA A 146 10.83 11.67 -4.61
N GLU A 147 11.17 12.88 -5.01
CA GLU A 147 12.51 13.18 -5.55
C GLU A 147 13.44 13.80 -4.51
N HIS A 148 12.96 14.04 -3.29
CA HIS A 148 13.71 14.74 -2.24
C HIS A 148 14.21 16.10 -2.68
N ARG A 149 13.36 16.86 -3.39
CA ARG A 149 13.67 18.18 -3.90
C ARG A 149 12.79 19.24 -3.28
N VAL A 150 13.36 20.43 -3.10
CA VAL A 150 12.63 21.60 -2.62
C VAL A 150 12.85 22.73 -3.62
N PHE A 151 11.77 23.41 -3.99
CA PHE A 151 11.80 24.51 -4.94
C PHE A 151 11.23 25.77 -4.28
N ARG A 152 11.81 26.90 -4.65
CA ARG A 152 11.30 28.20 -4.26
C ARG A 152 11.22 29.07 -5.51
N ASP A 153 10.03 29.59 -5.81
CA ASP A 153 9.76 30.33 -7.02
C ASP A 153 10.22 29.60 -8.30
N GLY A 154 10.07 28.28 -8.29
CA GLY A 154 10.49 27.44 -9.41
C GLY A 154 11.97 27.13 -9.46
N GLN A 155 12.77 27.68 -8.55
CA GLN A 155 14.21 27.43 -8.47
C GLN A 155 14.50 26.33 -7.46
N PRO A 156 15.35 25.34 -7.81
CA PRO A 156 15.68 24.28 -6.86
C PRO A 156 16.53 24.79 -5.70
N LEU A 157 16.21 24.32 -4.49
CA LEU A 157 16.99 24.57 -3.29
C LEU A 157 17.76 23.32 -2.92
N LYS A 158 18.99 23.50 -2.46
CA LYS A 158 19.80 22.39 -1.97
C LYS A 158 19.65 22.28 -0.46
N LEU A 159 19.07 21.16 -0.01
CA LEU A 159 18.92 20.86 1.41
C LEU A 159 19.60 19.55 1.72
N GLY A 160 20.20 19.46 2.92
CA GLY A 160 20.67 18.18 3.43
C GLY A 160 19.49 17.29 3.83
N PRO A 161 19.72 15.99 4.06
CA PRO A 161 18.64 15.06 4.42
C PRO A 161 17.87 15.46 5.68
N THR A 162 18.55 16.00 6.69
CA THR A 162 17.90 16.43 7.92
C THR A 162 17.04 17.65 7.69
N GLU A 163 17.52 18.62 6.94
CA GLU A 163 16.78 19.84 6.62
C GLU A 163 15.55 19.54 5.78
N PHE A 164 15.67 18.63 4.81
CA PHE A 164 14.55 18.18 4.00
C PHE A 164 13.47 17.52 4.88
N ARG A 165 13.87 16.63 5.78
CA ARG A 165 12.94 15.94 6.68
C ARG A 165 12.22 16.92 7.58
N LEU A 166 12.92 17.90 8.12
CA LEU A 166 12.34 18.92 8.99
C LEU A 166 11.31 19.75 8.24
N LEU A 167 11.64 20.21 7.04
CA LEU A 167 10.73 20.99 6.20
C LEU A 167 9.50 20.19 5.82
N SER A 168 9.67 18.92 5.45
CA SER A 168 8.57 18.02 5.12
C SER A 168 7.61 17.88 6.30
N THR A 169 8.13 17.71 7.52
CA THR A 169 7.34 17.59 8.72
C THR A 169 6.53 18.87 9.00
N LEU A 170 7.15 20.03 8.79
CA LEU A 170 6.48 21.32 9.02
C LEU A 170 5.37 21.60 7.99
N MET A 171 5.48 21.07 6.79
CA MET A 171 4.54 21.32 5.71
C MET A 171 3.38 20.32 5.65
N GLU A 172 3.42 19.24 6.42
CA GLU A 172 2.37 18.23 6.47
C GLU A 172 1.12 18.69 7.23
#